data_4b2af6c6803c75152bf9a15b4855589f
#
_entry.id   4b2af6c6803c75152bf9a15b4855589f
#
_cell.length_a   1.000
_cell.length_b   1.000
_cell.length_c   1.000
_cell.angle_alpha   90.00
_cell.angle_beta   90.00
_cell.angle_gamma   90.00
#
_symmetry.space_group_name_H-M   'P 1'
#
loop_
_entity.id
_entity.type
_entity.pdbx_description
1 polymer ?
#
loop_
_entity_poly.entity_id
_entity_poly.type
_entity_poly.pdbx_seq_one_letter_code
_entity_poly.pdbx_strand_id
1 'polypeptide(L)'
;MDKAKKKRIIVYVSTIVLSIIYLFTAYKIAIGDGVFGDKEDIVTVRAKVLRITDEKETVSDEESGGKISMQYVFFEAKAVSGEVRGKTLYAVQERDLLYGLPQPTVEVGDKVILVYEPNDDGTADYYLSDFSRITPLVMLCAFFFLLILIFGRKKGLDTIISLVFTCLAVFINLIPAILNGQNIYAWSIITCVYITVMTLMLIEGLNVKCFAADVGCVGGVLVAGALELILRDQIKMTGVLDSEWLYLYNLNPENPIDLKAIIFAMIIVGAVGAVMDVAMSIASSLCEINEKSPDLPARELLKSGLTIGRDIMGTMANTLVLAYIGSALCCMLLMVTYSSNVGQILNREQIAVEILQALAGSIGILAALPLTALTSVLCLKPLNRIKRKGH
;
A
#
# COMPACT_ATOMS: atom_id res chain seq x y z
N MET A 1 38.23 -1.95 14.08
CA MET A 1 36.82 -1.55 13.80
C MET A 1 36.19 -1.13 15.13
N ASP A 2 35.71 0.09 15.24
CA ASP A 2 35.21 0.69 16.48
C ASP A 2 34.03 -0.15 17.01
N LYS A 3 33.96 -0.38 18.35
CA LYS A 3 32.90 -1.19 19.00
C LYS A 3 31.49 -0.71 18.62
N ALA A 4 31.31 0.59 18.46
CA ALA A 4 30.02 1.19 18.04
C ALA A 4 29.64 0.79 16.61
N LYS A 5 30.60 0.78 15.67
CA LYS A 5 30.40 0.36 14.28
C LYS A 5 30.06 -1.14 14.19
N LYS A 6 30.73 -1.97 14.99
CA LYS A 6 30.43 -3.43 15.06
C LYS A 6 29.01 -3.67 15.60
N LYS A 7 28.60 -2.96 16.66
CA LYS A 7 27.24 -3.06 17.22
C LYS A 7 26.18 -2.67 16.18
N ARG A 8 26.37 -1.59 15.43
CA ARG A 8 25.43 -1.14 14.38
C ARG A 8 25.27 -2.21 13.27
N ILE A 9 26.38 -2.81 12.82
CA ILE A 9 26.34 -3.87 11.81
C ILE A 9 25.60 -5.11 12.33
N ILE A 10 25.83 -5.51 13.58
CA ILE A 10 25.14 -6.65 14.19
C ILE A 10 23.63 -6.38 14.25
N VAL A 11 23.21 -5.21 14.70
CA VAL A 11 21.79 -4.82 14.76
C VAL A 11 21.18 -4.85 13.36
N TYR A 12 21.85 -4.27 12.38
CA TYR A 12 21.38 -4.23 11.00
C TYR A 12 21.17 -5.64 10.41
N VAL A 13 22.18 -6.50 10.52
CA VAL A 13 22.11 -7.89 10.05
C VAL A 13 21.03 -8.67 10.81
N SER A 14 20.96 -8.52 12.14
CA SER A 14 19.94 -9.19 12.94
C SER A 14 18.53 -8.74 12.58
N THR A 15 18.30 -7.45 12.28
CA THR A 15 17.00 -6.94 11.83
C THR A 15 16.60 -7.57 10.49
N ILE A 16 17.51 -7.67 9.54
CA ILE A 16 17.25 -8.33 8.25
C ILE A 16 16.91 -9.81 8.45
N VAL A 17 17.70 -10.54 9.24
CA VAL A 17 17.46 -11.97 9.50
C VAL A 17 16.13 -12.19 10.20
N LEU A 18 15.82 -11.38 11.23
CA LEU A 18 14.53 -11.44 11.94
C LEU A 18 13.36 -11.10 11.01
N SER A 19 13.52 -10.13 10.12
CA SER A 19 12.51 -9.78 9.11
C SER A 19 12.25 -10.94 8.15
N ILE A 20 13.29 -11.61 7.67
CA ILE A 20 13.13 -12.79 6.81
C ILE A 20 12.42 -13.93 7.57
N ILE A 21 12.81 -14.18 8.81
CA ILE A 21 12.15 -15.19 9.65
C ILE A 21 10.68 -14.82 9.89
N TYR A 22 10.39 -13.56 10.21
CA TYR A 22 9.03 -13.09 10.41
C TYR A 22 8.19 -13.27 9.12
N LEU A 23 8.68 -12.81 7.98
CA LEU A 23 7.96 -12.93 6.71
C LEU A 23 7.69 -14.42 6.37
N PHE A 24 8.67 -15.29 6.56
CA PHE A 24 8.52 -16.70 6.25
C PHE A 24 7.55 -17.41 7.21
N THR A 25 7.62 -17.13 8.50
CA THR A 25 6.70 -17.73 9.50
C THR A 25 5.28 -17.17 9.35
N ALA A 26 5.15 -15.86 9.17
CA ALA A 26 3.86 -15.22 8.95
C ALA A 26 3.20 -15.71 7.65
N TYR A 27 3.98 -15.87 6.57
CA TYR A 27 3.51 -16.44 5.31
C TYR A 27 2.93 -17.86 5.49
N LYS A 28 3.63 -18.73 6.21
CA LYS A 28 3.13 -20.09 6.48
C LYS A 28 1.81 -20.11 7.25
N ILE A 29 1.64 -19.17 8.19
CA ILE A 29 0.41 -19.04 8.97
C ILE A 29 -0.69 -18.38 8.11
N ALA A 30 -0.33 -17.40 7.30
CA ALA A 30 -1.28 -16.63 6.48
C ALA A 30 -1.88 -17.45 5.33
N ILE A 31 -1.11 -18.33 4.68
CA ILE A 31 -1.58 -19.10 3.52
C ILE A 31 -2.58 -20.19 3.92
N GLY A 32 -2.51 -20.79 5.13
CA GLY A 32 -3.41 -21.87 5.48
C GLY A 32 -3.49 -22.95 4.39
N ASP A 33 -4.64 -23.62 4.27
CA ASP A 33 -4.89 -24.67 3.25
C ASP A 33 -5.40 -24.12 1.88
N GLY A 34 -5.11 -22.85 1.57
CA GLY A 34 -5.08 -22.36 0.20
C GLY A 34 -6.28 -21.65 -0.37
N VAL A 35 -6.22 -20.32 -0.42
CA VAL A 35 -7.02 -19.48 -1.33
C VAL A 35 -6.35 -19.33 -2.71
N PHE A 36 -5.07 -19.70 -2.83
CA PHE A 36 -4.33 -19.73 -4.11
C PHE A 36 -4.33 -21.11 -4.77
N GLY A 37 -5.19 -22.07 -4.25
CA GLY A 37 -5.39 -23.36 -4.88
C GLY A 37 -6.23 -23.23 -6.17
N ASP A 38 -5.77 -23.92 -7.22
CA ASP A 38 -6.45 -24.29 -8.45
C ASP A 38 -7.49 -23.28 -8.99
N LYS A 39 -7.08 -22.03 -9.23
CA LYS A 39 -7.72 -21.26 -10.29
C LYS A 39 -7.29 -21.98 -11.60
N GLU A 40 -8.27 -22.37 -12.41
CA GLU A 40 -7.98 -22.78 -13.80
C GLU A 40 -6.99 -21.74 -14.36
N ASP A 41 -5.76 -22.19 -14.60
CA ASP A 41 -4.71 -21.31 -15.06
C ASP A 41 -5.10 -20.82 -16.45
N ILE A 42 -5.68 -19.63 -16.52
CA ILE A 42 -5.89 -18.94 -17.79
C ILE A 42 -4.49 -18.79 -18.40
N VAL A 43 -4.19 -19.60 -19.40
CA VAL A 43 -2.87 -19.63 -20.04
C VAL A 43 -2.66 -18.29 -20.75
N THR A 44 -1.81 -17.46 -20.17
CA THR A 44 -1.46 -16.16 -20.75
C THR A 44 -0.10 -16.22 -21.44
N VAL A 45 -0.01 -15.62 -22.63
CA VAL A 45 1.21 -15.53 -23.43
C VAL A 45 1.59 -14.07 -23.63
N ARG A 46 2.80 -13.69 -23.26
CA ARG A 46 3.34 -12.37 -23.62
C ARG A 46 3.85 -12.42 -25.05
N ALA A 47 3.42 -11.45 -25.87
CA ALA A 47 3.80 -11.36 -27.29
C ALA A 47 4.15 -9.93 -27.68
N LYS A 48 4.84 -9.79 -28.80
CA LYS A 48 5.12 -8.49 -29.44
C LYS A 48 4.43 -8.47 -30.80
N VAL A 49 3.64 -7.43 -31.03
CA VAL A 49 2.90 -7.22 -32.28
C VAL A 49 3.89 -6.99 -33.43
N LEU A 50 3.74 -7.76 -34.48
CA LEU A 50 4.56 -7.67 -35.70
C LEU A 50 3.88 -6.86 -36.78
N ARG A 51 2.60 -7.14 -37.05
CA ARG A 51 1.81 -6.43 -38.05
C ARG A 51 0.32 -6.57 -37.76
N ILE A 52 -0.46 -5.59 -38.19
CA ILE A 52 -1.92 -5.64 -38.19
C ILE A 52 -2.31 -6.29 -39.53
N THR A 53 -3.22 -7.27 -39.49
CA THR A 53 -3.60 -8.07 -40.66
C THR A 53 -4.91 -7.58 -41.25
N ASP A 54 -5.90 -7.28 -40.42
CA ASP A 54 -7.24 -6.85 -40.85
C ASP A 54 -7.94 -6.06 -39.74
N GLU A 55 -8.90 -5.23 -40.11
CA GLU A 55 -9.78 -4.54 -39.19
C GLU A 55 -11.21 -4.68 -39.69
N LYS A 56 -12.10 -5.12 -38.81
CA LYS A 56 -13.53 -5.31 -39.14
C LYS A 56 -14.38 -4.65 -38.10
N GLU A 57 -15.35 -3.88 -38.55
CA GLU A 57 -16.38 -3.32 -37.69
C GLU A 57 -17.69 -4.07 -37.97
N THR A 58 -18.31 -4.59 -36.93
CA THR A 58 -19.59 -5.29 -36.99
C THR A 58 -20.60 -4.54 -36.14
N VAL A 59 -21.71 -4.18 -36.77
CA VAL A 59 -22.84 -3.58 -36.05
C VAL A 59 -23.94 -4.66 -35.98
N SER A 60 -24.29 -5.06 -34.76
CA SER A 60 -25.40 -5.98 -34.52
C SER A 60 -26.51 -5.25 -33.79
N ASP A 61 -27.77 -5.51 -34.17
CA ASP A 61 -28.94 -5.02 -33.45
C ASP A 61 -29.23 -5.97 -32.29
N GLU A 62 -29.27 -5.43 -31.08
CA GLU A 62 -29.72 -6.16 -29.87
C GLU A 62 -31.24 -6.36 -29.92
N GLU A 63 -31.73 -7.49 -29.38
CA GLU A 63 -33.18 -7.74 -29.18
C GLU A 63 -33.87 -6.67 -28.31
N SER A 64 -33.09 -5.92 -27.51
CA SER A 64 -33.51 -4.80 -26.67
C SER A 64 -33.63 -3.46 -27.41
N GLY A 65 -33.31 -3.39 -28.73
CA GLY A 65 -33.37 -2.17 -29.54
C GLY A 65 -32.12 -1.28 -29.49
N GLY A 66 -31.04 -1.75 -28.87
CA GLY A 66 -29.73 -1.12 -28.91
C GLY A 66 -28.89 -1.57 -30.12
N LYS A 67 -28.00 -0.74 -30.63
CA LYS A 67 -27.00 -1.12 -31.64
C LYS A 67 -25.68 -1.35 -30.92
N ILE A 68 -25.17 -2.58 -31.00
CA ILE A 68 -23.82 -2.89 -30.51
C ILE A 68 -22.87 -2.76 -31.70
N SER A 69 -21.90 -1.85 -31.62
CA SER A 69 -20.83 -1.73 -32.60
C SER A 69 -19.55 -2.31 -31.97
N MET A 70 -19.10 -3.43 -32.56
CA MET A 70 -17.86 -4.11 -32.16
C MET A 70 -16.82 -3.95 -33.25
N GLN A 71 -15.60 -3.55 -32.85
CA GLN A 71 -14.46 -3.53 -33.77
C GLN A 71 -13.52 -4.68 -33.43
N TYR A 72 -13.17 -5.44 -34.43
CA TYR A 72 -12.19 -6.54 -34.37
C TYR A 72 -10.93 -6.14 -35.08
N VAL A 73 -9.80 -6.09 -34.36
CA VAL A 73 -8.48 -5.84 -34.95
C VAL A 73 -7.70 -7.14 -34.93
N PHE A 74 -7.44 -7.68 -36.12
CA PHE A 74 -6.66 -8.91 -36.30
C PHE A 74 -5.19 -8.58 -36.49
N PHE A 75 -4.32 -9.25 -35.74
CA PHE A 75 -2.90 -8.97 -35.81
C PHE A 75 -2.05 -10.23 -35.62
N GLU A 76 -0.83 -10.16 -36.14
CA GLU A 76 0.20 -11.17 -35.88
C GLU A 76 1.13 -10.68 -34.76
N ALA A 77 1.41 -11.54 -33.80
CA ALA A 77 2.33 -11.26 -32.71
C ALA A 77 3.34 -12.38 -32.47
N LYS A 78 4.56 -12.05 -32.18
CA LYS A 78 5.61 -13.01 -31.84
C LYS A 78 5.59 -13.27 -30.34
N ALA A 79 5.35 -14.53 -29.96
CA ALA A 79 5.36 -14.94 -28.56
C ALA A 79 6.75 -14.77 -27.94
N VAL A 80 6.78 -14.16 -26.74
CA VAL A 80 8.01 -13.92 -25.96
C VAL A 80 8.10 -14.84 -24.76
N SER A 81 6.97 -15.41 -24.30
CA SER A 81 6.89 -16.28 -23.13
C SER A 81 6.04 -17.52 -23.41
N GLY A 82 6.07 -18.50 -22.49
CA GLY A 82 5.28 -19.71 -22.55
C GLY A 82 5.86 -20.78 -23.50
N GLU A 83 5.14 -21.89 -23.68
CA GLU A 83 5.52 -23.03 -24.54
C GLU A 83 5.58 -22.66 -26.02
N VAL A 84 4.90 -21.59 -26.41
CA VAL A 84 4.84 -21.08 -27.79
C VAL A 84 5.89 -20.01 -28.07
N ARG A 85 6.88 -19.82 -27.18
CA ARG A 85 7.92 -18.81 -27.34
C ARG A 85 8.62 -18.90 -28.72
N GLY A 86 8.69 -17.74 -29.37
CA GLY A 86 9.32 -17.61 -30.68
C GLY A 86 8.40 -17.90 -31.88
N LYS A 87 7.23 -18.49 -31.66
CA LYS A 87 6.21 -18.69 -32.69
C LYS A 87 5.47 -17.39 -33.01
N THR A 88 5.00 -17.27 -34.24
CA THR A 88 4.06 -16.20 -34.62
C THR A 88 2.65 -16.68 -34.35
N LEU A 89 1.89 -15.89 -33.61
CA LEU A 89 0.51 -16.17 -33.24
C LEU A 89 -0.40 -15.20 -33.96
N TYR A 90 -1.58 -15.67 -34.37
CA TYR A 90 -2.66 -14.85 -34.85
C TYR A 90 -3.56 -14.51 -33.68
N ALA A 91 -3.82 -13.23 -33.46
CA ALA A 91 -4.60 -12.78 -32.33
C ALA A 91 -5.61 -11.69 -32.71
N VAL A 92 -6.63 -11.55 -31.92
CA VAL A 92 -7.73 -10.60 -32.12
C VAL A 92 -7.83 -9.68 -30.93
N GLN A 93 -7.97 -8.39 -31.20
CA GLN A 93 -8.46 -7.40 -30.21
C GLN A 93 -9.93 -7.14 -30.47
N GLU A 94 -10.77 -7.38 -29.48
CA GLU A 94 -12.17 -7.00 -29.49
C GLU A 94 -12.34 -5.66 -28.78
N ARG A 95 -13.04 -4.73 -29.42
CA ARG A 95 -13.31 -3.38 -28.89
C ARG A 95 -14.79 -3.09 -28.96
N ASP A 96 -15.36 -2.81 -27.78
CA ASP A 96 -16.73 -2.33 -27.71
C ASP A 96 -16.75 -0.81 -27.96
N LEU A 97 -17.44 -0.41 -29.04
CA LEU A 97 -17.59 1.00 -29.41
C LEU A 97 -18.89 1.61 -28.86
N LEU A 98 -19.73 0.82 -28.18
CA LEU A 98 -21.06 1.24 -27.75
C LEU A 98 -21.04 2.51 -26.88
N TYR A 99 -20.06 2.61 -25.99
CA TYR A 99 -19.97 3.73 -25.05
C TYR A 99 -19.02 4.84 -25.50
N GLY A 100 -18.46 4.76 -26.72
CA GLY A 100 -17.49 5.74 -27.21
C GLY A 100 -16.25 5.90 -26.34
N LEU A 101 -15.95 4.90 -25.50
CA LEU A 101 -14.79 4.95 -24.61
C LEU A 101 -13.49 4.85 -25.42
N PRO A 102 -12.50 5.72 -25.15
CA PRO A 102 -11.21 5.67 -25.82
C PRO A 102 -10.44 4.42 -25.36
N GLN A 103 -10.65 3.30 -26.04
CA GLN A 103 -9.85 2.09 -25.85
C GLN A 103 -8.61 2.15 -26.75
N PRO A 104 -7.42 1.90 -26.22
CA PRO A 104 -6.21 1.88 -27.03
C PRO A 104 -6.31 0.78 -28.09
N THR A 105 -6.00 1.13 -29.34
CA THR A 105 -5.90 0.16 -30.43
C THR A 105 -4.49 -0.42 -30.46
N VAL A 106 -4.39 -1.70 -30.77
CA VAL A 106 -3.11 -2.38 -30.94
C VAL A 106 -2.33 -1.75 -32.10
N GLU A 107 -1.05 -1.47 -31.87
CA GLU A 107 -0.12 -0.93 -32.86
C GLU A 107 1.07 -1.86 -33.08
N VAL A 108 1.72 -1.72 -34.24
CA VAL A 108 2.92 -2.51 -34.56
C VAL A 108 4.06 -2.16 -33.59
N GLY A 109 4.58 -3.18 -32.93
CA GLY A 109 5.64 -3.03 -31.93
C GLY A 109 5.17 -3.11 -30.50
N ASP A 110 3.87 -3.07 -30.25
CA ASP A 110 3.29 -3.17 -28.91
C ASP A 110 3.64 -4.50 -28.25
N LYS A 111 3.81 -4.43 -26.93
CA LYS A 111 3.92 -5.61 -26.08
C LYS A 111 2.57 -5.90 -25.47
N VAL A 112 2.03 -7.07 -25.74
CA VAL A 112 0.69 -7.48 -25.38
C VAL A 112 0.69 -8.76 -24.57
N ILE A 113 -0.39 -8.95 -23.81
CA ILE A 113 -0.71 -10.18 -23.08
C ILE A 113 -1.90 -10.80 -23.80
N LEU A 114 -1.71 -12.01 -24.31
CA LEU A 114 -2.73 -12.77 -25.00
C LEU A 114 -3.25 -13.86 -24.09
N VAL A 115 -4.55 -14.10 -24.12
CA VAL A 115 -5.21 -15.25 -23.51
C VAL A 115 -5.40 -16.31 -24.57
N TYR A 116 -5.18 -17.55 -24.20
CA TYR A 116 -5.33 -18.73 -25.03
C TYR A 116 -6.68 -19.38 -24.75
N GLU A 117 -7.49 -19.54 -25.80
CA GLU A 117 -8.71 -20.33 -25.77
C GLU A 117 -8.52 -21.56 -26.68
N PRO A 118 -8.55 -22.78 -26.10
CA PRO A 118 -8.44 -23.99 -26.89
C PRO A 118 -9.75 -24.25 -27.63
N ASN A 119 -9.65 -24.54 -28.93
CA ASN A 119 -10.77 -24.97 -29.75
C ASN A 119 -10.92 -26.51 -29.72
N ASP A 120 -12.12 -27.01 -29.99
CA ASP A 120 -12.43 -28.45 -30.05
C ASP A 120 -11.64 -29.21 -31.14
N ASP A 121 -11.12 -28.51 -32.15
CA ASP A 121 -10.33 -29.06 -33.24
C ASP A 121 -8.82 -29.14 -32.97
N GLY A 122 -8.39 -28.77 -31.74
CA GLY A 122 -6.98 -28.73 -31.33
C GLY A 122 -6.21 -27.51 -31.83
N THR A 123 -6.89 -26.55 -32.46
CA THR A 123 -6.36 -25.21 -32.72
C THR A 123 -6.58 -24.31 -31.49
N ALA A 124 -5.98 -23.14 -31.50
CA ALA A 124 -6.15 -22.18 -30.42
C ALA A 124 -6.35 -20.79 -30.97
N ASP A 125 -7.34 -20.12 -30.46
CA ASP A 125 -7.55 -18.70 -30.68
C ASP A 125 -6.88 -17.89 -29.58
N TYR A 126 -6.26 -16.78 -30.00
CA TYR A 126 -5.60 -15.86 -29.07
C TYR A 126 -6.33 -14.53 -29.07
N TYR A 127 -6.73 -14.09 -27.89
CA TYR A 127 -7.40 -12.82 -27.67
C TYR A 127 -6.50 -11.86 -26.91
N LEU A 128 -6.55 -10.58 -27.25
CA LEU A 128 -5.88 -9.54 -26.49
C LEU A 128 -6.54 -9.39 -25.12
N SER A 129 -5.83 -9.80 -24.08
CA SER A 129 -6.29 -9.57 -22.70
C SER A 129 -5.91 -8.16 -22.22
N ASP A 130 -4.64 -7.76 -22.42
CA ASP A 130 -4.17 -6.43 -21.99
C ASP A 130 -2.85 -6.04 -22.68
N PHE A 131 -2.50 -4.77 -22.55
CA PHE A 131 -1.19 -4.25 -22.92
C PHE A 131 -0.17 -4.48 -21.80
N SER A 132 1.05 -4.90 -22.17
CA SER A 132 2.11 -5.12 -21.17
C SER A 132 2.68 -3.80 -20.64
N ARG A 133 2.18 -3.33 -19.51
CA ARG A 133 2.63 -2.11 -18.81
C ARG A 133 3.82 -2.33 -17.89
N ILE A 134 4.28 -3.58 -17.72
CA ILE A 134 5.36 -3.93 -16.77
C ILE A 134 6.66 -3.22 -17.11
N THR A 135 7.06 -3.15 -18.39
CA THR A 135 8.35 -2.57 -18.78
C THR A 135 8.49 -1.11 -18.36
N PRO A 136 7.56 -0.18 -18.69
CA PRO A 136 7.67 1.21 -18.28
C PRO A 136 7.56 1.37 -16.75
N LEU A 137 6.75 0.54 -16.06
CA LEU A 137 6.65 0.59 -14.60
C LEU A 137 7.96 0.16 -13.91
N VAL A 138 8.61 -0.90 -14.40
CA VAL A 138 9.92 -1.33 -13.88
C VAL A 138 10.99 -0.26 -14.14
N MET A 139 10.97 0.39 -15.30
CA MET A 139 11.90 1.50 -15.57
C MET A 139 11.68 2.68 -14.63
N LEU A 140 10.42 3.04 -14.34
CA LEU A 140 10.07 4.08 -13.38
C LEU A 140 10.53 3.72 -11.96
N CYS A 141 10.29 2.47 -11.50
CA CYS A 141 10.78 1.98 -10.22
C CYS A 141 12.31 2.00 -10.15
N ALA A 142 12.99 1.56 -11.19
CA ALA A 142 14.45 1.58 -11.25
C ALA A 142 14.99 3.02 -11.18
N PHE A 143 14.35 3.96 -11.89
CA PHE A 143 14.71 5.37 -11.83
C PHE A 143 14.49 5.97 -10.42
N PHE A 144 13.35 5.65 -9.79
CA PHE A 144 13.07 6.06 -8.41
C PHE A 144 14.13 5.53 -7.43
N PHE A 145 14.48 4.24 -7.50
CA PHE A 145 15.52 3.67 -6.65
C PHE A 145 16.89 4.28 -6.91
N LEU A 146 17.21 4.58 -8.18
CA LEU A 146 18.43 5.28 -8.54
C LEU A 146 18.51 6.66 -7.88
N LEU A 147 17.42 7.44 -7.89
CA LEU A 147 17.37 8.73 -7.22
C LEU A 147 17.56 8.60 -5.71
N ILE A 148 16.92 7.62 -5.05
CA ILE A 148 17.11 7.35 -3.62
C ILE A 148 18.59 7.04 -3.32
N LEU A 149 19.27 6.27 -4.16
CA LEU A 149 20.69 5.95 -3.96
C LEU A 149 21.59 7.17 -4.17
N ILE A 150 21.32 8.00 -5.18
CA ILE A 150 22.11 9.21 -5.46
C ILE A 150 22.01 10.19 -4.29
N PHE A 151 20.79 10.52 -3.86
CA PHE A 151 20.57 11.51 -2.80
C PHE A 151 20.79 10.94 -1.40
N GLY A 152 20.33 9.70 -1.14
CA GLY A 152 20.38 9.07 0.19
C GLY A 152 21.70 8.37 0.50
N ARG A 153 22.52 8.05 -0.52
CA ARG A 153 23.76 7.27 -0.37
C ARG A 153 23.52 5.99 0.45
N LYS A 154 24.21 5.82 1.61
CA LYS A 154 24.04 4.66 2.49
C LYS A 154 22.66 4.59 3.13
N LYS A 155 22.10 5.72 3.57
CA LYS A 155 20.72 5.76 4.10
C LYS A 155 19.68 5.44 3.00
N GLY A 156 19.97 5.80 1.74
CA GLY A 156 19.14 5.42 0.61
C GLY A 156 19.04 3.91 0.42
N LEU A 157 20.14 3.18 0.59
CA LEU A 157 20.11 1.71 0.55
C LEU A 157 19.24 1.13 1.68
N ASP A 158 19.40 1.64 2.91
CA ASP A 158 18.60 1.23 4.07
C ASP A 158 17.10 1.49 3.82
N THR A 159 16.77 2.62 3.19
CA THR A 159 15.40 2.99 2.80
C THR A 159 14.83 2.03 1.75
N ILE A 160 15.60 1.67 0.71
CA ILE A 160 15.14 0.72 -0.31
C ILE A 160 14.87 -0.65 0.30
N ILE A 161 15.76 -1.14 1.17
CA ILE A 161 15.61 -2.42 1.85
C ILE A 161 14.35 -2.40 2.74
N SER A 162 14.15 -1.32 3.51
CA SER A 162 12.97 -1.21 4.36
C SER A 162 11.67 -1.15 3.53
N LEU A 163 11.66 -0.43 2.40
CA LEU A 163 10.53 -0.36 1.49
C LEU A 163 10.18 -1.73 0.90
N VAL A 164 11.19 -2.51 0.49
CA VAL A 164 10.98 -3.88 0.02
C VAL A 164 10.36 -4.75 1.10
N PHE A 165 10.87 -4.72 2.32
CA PHE A 165 10.30 -5.48 3.44
C PHE A 165 8.88 -5.02 3.80
N THR A 166 8.59 -3.72 3.72
CA THR A 166 7.23 -3.18 3.92
C THR A 166 6.26 -3.73 2.87
N CYS A 167 6.64 -3.68 1.59
CA CYS A 167 5.83 -4.26 0.52
C CYS A 167 5.62 -5.77 0.72
N LEU A 168 6.68 -6.52 1.05
CA LEU A 168 6.58 -7.95 1.32
C LEU A 168 5.65 -8.25 2.51
N ALA A 169 5.70 -7.44 3.58
CA ALA A 169 4.82 -7.62 4.73
C ALA A 169 3.34 -7.43 4.37
N VAL A 170 3.03 -6.48 3.50
CA VAL A 170 1.65 -6.26 3.04
C VAL A 170 1.24 -7.36 2.05
N PHE A 171 2.02 -7.58 0.98
CA PHE A 171 1.61 -8.47 -0.11
C PHE A 171 1.73 -9.97 0.20
N ILE A 172 2.68 -10.37 1.04
CA ILE A 172 2.93 -11.79 1.34
C ILE A 172 2.27 -12.22 2.65
N ASN A 173 2.05 -11.30 3.61
CA ASN A 173 1.48 -11.67 4.90
C ASN A 173 0.07 -11.14 5.09
N LEU A 174 -0.15 -9.81 4.97
CA LEU A 174 -1.45 -9.21 5.27
C LEU A 174 -2.52 -9.64 4.27
N ILE A 175 -2.27 -9.52 2.97
CA ILE A 175 -3.25 -9.87 1.94
C ILE A 175 -3.62 -11.36 1.99
N PRO A 176 -2.67 -12.33 2.04
CA PRO A 176 -3.04 -13.73 2.19
C PRO A 176 -3.79 -14.04 3.48
N ALA A 177 -3.44 -13.40 4.60
CA ALA A 177 -4.16 -13.57 5.86
C ALA A 177 -5.63 -13.12 5.76
N ILE A 178 -5.91 -12.01 5.06
CA ILE A 178 -7.26 -11.52 4.78
C ILE A 178 -8.02 -12.55 3.93
N LEU A 179 -7.44 -13.00 2.83
CA LEU A 179 -8.06 -13.91 1.89
C LEU A 179 -8.36 -15.29 2.51
N ASN A 180 -7.55 -15.73 3.47
CA ASN A 180 -7.74 -17.00 4.19
C ASN A 180 -8.63 -16.86 5.44
N GLY A 181 -9.38 -15.77 5.59
CA GLY A 181 -10.33 -15.57 6.68
C GLY A 181 -9.68 -15.46 8.07
N GLN A 182 -8.40 -15.11 8.15
CA GLN A 182 -7.72 -14.86 9.42
C GLN A 182 -8.27 -13.58 10.08
N ASN A 183 -7.95 -13.41 11.38
CA ASN A 183 -8.36 -12.20 12.10
C ASN A 183 -7.67 -10.95 11.53
N ILE A 184 -8.38 -10.20 10.68
CA ILE A 184 -7.85 -9.04 9.94
C ILE A 184 -7.36 -7.95 10.89
N TYR A 185 -8.07 -7.70 12.03
CA TYR A 185 -7.65 -6.70 13.01
C TYR A 185 -6.29 -7.01 13.60
N ALA A 186 -6.09 -8.26 14.04
CA ALA A 186 -4.82 -8.70 14.62
C ALA A 186 -3.68 -8.64 13.59
N TRP A 187 -3.90 -9.16 12.39
CA TRP A 187 -2.88 -9.16 11.34
C TRP A 187 -2.49 -7.75 10.89
N SER A 188 -3.45 -6.85 10.80
CA SER A 188 -3.19 -5.45 10.45
C SER A 188 -2.34 -4.74 11.51
N ILE A 189 -2.67 -4.91 12.80
CA ILE A 189 -1.88 -4.34 13.90
C ILE A 189 -0.47 -4.94 13.91
N ILE A 190 -0.33 -6.27 13.82
CA ILE A 190 0.97 -6.94 13.81
C ILE A 190 1.82 -6.45 12.63
N THR A 191 1.22 -6.32 11.44
CA THR A 191 1.90 -5.83 10.23
C THR A 191 2.35 -4.38 10.41
N CYS A 192 1.50 -3.49 10.95
CA CYS A 192 1.87 -2.09 11.22
C CYS A 192 3.00 -1.97 12.25
N VAL A 193 2.93 -2.74 13.35
CA VAL A 193 4.01 -2.79 14.36
C VAL A 193 5.31 -3.29 13.74
N TYR A 194 5.24 -4.37 12.96
CA TYR A 194 6.42 -4.90 12.26
C TYR A 194 7.03 -3.85 11.32
N ILE A 195 6.21 -3.21 10.45
CA ILE A 195 6.68 -2.18 9.51
C ILE A 195 7.37 -1.06 10.27
N THR A 196 6.76 -0.55 11.35
CA THR A 196 7.31 0.55 12.15
C THR A 196 8.66 0.17 12.74
N VAL A 197 8.71 -0.91 13.52
CA VAL A 197 9.93 -1.33 14.22
C VAL A 197 11.05 -1.69 13.23
N MET A 198 10.74 -2.47 12.20
CA MET A 198 11.73 -2.86 11.18
C MET A 198 12.31 -1.65 10.45
N THR A 199 11.46 -0.73 9.98
CA THR A 199 11.88 0.46 9.24
C THR A 199 12.77 1.36 10.08
N LEU A 200 12.34 1.68 11.31
CA LEU A 200 13.12 2.57 12.19
C LEU A 200 14.42 1.93 12.65
N MET A 201 14.44 0.61 12.90
CA MET A 201 15.67 -0.12 13.24
C MET A 201 16.66 -0.18 12.08
N LEU A 202 16.21 -0.33 10.83
CA LEU A 202 17.09 -0.34 9.65
C LEU A 202 17.70 1.04 9.41
N ILE A 203 16.88 2.10 9.45
CA ILE A 203 17.31 3.47 9.10
C ILE A 203 18.15 4.10 10.21
N GLU A 204 17.74 4.01 11.47
CA GLU A 204 18.37 4.70 12.59
C GLU A 204 19.18 3.77 13.52
N GLY A 205 18.93 2.48 13.47
CA GLY A 205 19.51 1.51 14.39
C GLY A 205 18.89 1.51 15.79
N LEU A 206 19.33 0.60 16.67
CA LEU A 206 18.86 0.52 18.06
C LEU A 206 19.42 1.66 18.90
N ASN A 207 18.59 2.68 19.13
CA ASN A 207 18.90 3.80 20.01
C ASN A 207 17.63 4.35 20.66
N VAL A 208 17.78 5.28 21.61
CA VAL A 208 16.65 5.91 22.31
C VAL A 208 15.70 6.62 21.38
N LYS A 209 16.23 7.22 20.32
CA LYS A 209 15.48 7.92 19.31
C LYS A 209 14.54 6.96 18.54
N CYS A 210 15.05 5.79 18.14
CA CYS A 210 14.27 4.75 17.49
C CYS A 210 13.15 4.27 18.42
N PHE A 211 13.48 3.88 19.64
CA PHE A 211 12.48 3.40 20.62
C PHE A 211 11.38 4.43 20.91
N ALA A 212 11.72 5.71 21.07
CA ALA A 212 10.74 6.76 21.32
C ALA A 212 9.82 6.99 20.09
N ALA A 213 10.37 6.93 18.89
CA ALA A 213 9.60 7.01 17.65
C ALA A 213 8.69 5.79 17.46
N ASP A 214 9.18 4.57 17.77
CA ASP A 214 8.38 3.34 17.72
C ASP A 214 7.14 3.42 18.61
N VAL A 215 7.34 3.80 19.88
CA VAL A 215 6.23 3.95 20.85
C VAL A 215 5.24 5.01 20.39
N GLY A 216 5.72 6.15 19.90
CA GLY A 216 4.86 7.22 19.39
C GLY A 216 4.08 6.80 18.15
N CYS A 217 4.73 6.14 17.19
CA CYS A 217 4.11 5.67 15.95
C CYS A 217 3.05 4.60 16.25
N VAL A 218 3.41 3.54 16.98
CA VAL A 218 2.48 2.46 17.34
C VAL A 218 1.29 3.01 18.12
N GLY A 219 1.54 3.92 19.11
CA GLY A 219 0.48 4.55 19.86
C GLY A 219 -0.46 5.40 19.00
N GLY A 220 0.08 6.18 18.06
CA GLY A 220 -0.72 6.98 17.11
C GLY A 220 -1.58 6.13 16.19
N VAL A 221 -1.02 5.04 15.64
CA VAL A 221 -1.75 4.09 14.78
C VAL A 221 -2.85 3.38 15.56
N LEU A 222 -2.60 2.98 16.81
CA LEU A 222 -3.62 2.37 17.65
C LEU A 222 -4.76 3.34 17.98
N VAL A 223 -4.48 4.63 18.17
CA VAL A 223 -5.52 5.66 18.33
C VAL A 223 -6.35 5.80 17.08
N ALA A 224 -5.74 5.82 15.89
CA ALA A 224 -6.47 5.86 14.62
C ALA A 224 -7.40 4.64 14.46
N GLY A 225 -6.91 3.44 14.74
CA GLY A 225 -7.71 2.22 14.73
C GLY A 225 -8.83 2.21 15.77
N ALA A 226 -8.56 2.69 16.98
CA ALA A 226 -9.60 2.79 18.02
C ALA A 226 -10.73 3.75 17.64
N LEU A 227 -10.41 4.86 16.96
CA LEU A 227 -11.42 5.78 16.43
C LEU A 227 -12.31 5.12 15.39
N GLU A 228 -11.74 4.34 14.46
CA GLU A 228 -12.53 3.57 13.50
C GLU A 228 -13.49 2.63 14.22
N LEU A 229 -12.98 1.82 15.18
CA LEU A 229 -13.80 0.88 15.94
C LEU A 229 -14.96 1.54 16.68
N ILE A 230 -14.78 2.78 17.16
CA ILE A 230 -15.83 3.54 17.87
C ILE A 230 -16.85 4.12 16.88
N LEU A 231 -16.38 4.66 15.75
CA LEU A 231 -17.22 5.42 14.84
C LEU A 231 -17.98 4.56 13.84
N ARG A 232 -17.43 3.41 13.43
CA ARG A 232 -18.04 2.54 12.41
C ARG A 232 -19.49 2.14 12.72
N ASP A 233 -19.80 1.87 14.01
CA ASP A 233 -21.15 1.50 14.41
C ASP A 233 -22.08 2.71 14.47
N GLN A 234 -21.55 3.89 14.82
CA GLN A 234 -22.32 5.14 14.84
C GLN A 234 -22.72 5.58 13.43
N ILE A 235 -21.84 5.42 12.44
CA ILE A 235 -22.13 5.72 11.03
C ILE A 235 -22.82 4.56 10.31
N LYS A 236 -23.17 3.47 11.03
CA LYS A 236 -23.82 2.27 10.49
C LYS A 236 -23.12 1.71 9.26
N MET A 237 -21.78 1.60 9.33
CA MET A 237 -20.96 1.10 8.25
C MET A 237 -21.30 -0.35 7.94
N THR A 238 -21.55 -0.67 6.67
CA THR A 238 -21.76 -2.04 6.18
C THR A 238 -20.47 -2.67 5.69
N GLY A 239 -19.57 -1.86 5.16
CA GLY A 239 -18.32 -2.26 4.53
C GLY A 239 -18.43 -2.49 3.03
N VAL A 240 -19.63 -2.39 2.45
CA VAL A 240 -19.83 -2.53 1.00
C VAL A 240 -19.78 -1.15 0.36
N LEU A 241 -18.64 -0.80 -0.22
CA LEU A 241 -18.44 0.52 -0.81
C LEU A 241 -18.84 0.57 -2.30
N ASP A 242 -18.61 -0.50 -3.04
CA ASP A 242 -18.94 -0.65 -4.46
C ASP A 242 -19.15 -2.13 -4.84
N SER A 243 -19.36 -2.41 -6.13
CA SER A 243 -19.60 -3.75 -6.64
C SER A 243 -18.42 -4.71 -6.44
N GLU A 244 -17.18 -4.20 -6.40
CA GLU A 244 -15.98 -5.03 -6.21
C GLU A 244 -15.93 -5.63 -4.80
N TRP A 245 -16.44 -4.91 -3.80
CA TRP A 245 -16.54 -5.41 -2.42
C TRP A 245 -17.51 -6.58 -2.28
N LEU A 246 -18.54 -6.63 -3.12
CA LEU A 246 -19.45 -7.78 -3.18
C LEU A 246 -18.75 -9.03 -3.69
N TYR A 247 -17.81 -8.90 -4.64
CA TYR A 247 -17.01 -10.04 -5.07
C TYR A 247 -16.13 -10.58 -3.94
N LEU A 248 -15.49 -9.69 -3.17
CA LEU A 248 -14.71 -10.10 -2.00
C LEU A 248 -15.55 -10.80 -0.94
N TYR A 249 -16.76 -10.29 -0.67
CA TYR A 249 -17.67 -10.89 0.28
C TYR A 249 -18.12 -12.30 -0.16
N ASN A 250 -18.38 -12.50 -1.44
CA ASN A 250 -18.84 -13.75 -2.03
C ASN A 250 -17.70 -14.72 -2.38
N LEU A 251 -16.44 -14.36 -2.18
CA LEU A 251 -15.30 -15.20 -2.52
C LEU A 251 -15.32 -16.53 -1.77
N ASN A 252 -15.76 -16.51 -0.50
CA ASN A 252 -15.96 -17.69 0.32
C ASN A 252 -17.31 -17.57 1.06
N PRO A 253 -18.42 -18.09 0.49
CA PRO A 253 -19.75 -17.97 1.08
C PRO A 253 -19.88 -18.65 2.46
N GLU A 254 -19.10 -19.68 2.75
CA GLU A 254 -19.10 -20.39 4.04
C GLU A 254 -18.42 -19.59 5.15
N ASN A 255 -17.42 -18.77 4.79
CA ASN A 255 -16.71 -17.90 5.72
C ASN A 255 -16.43 -16.54 5.04
N PRO A 256 -17.44 -15.66 4.94
CA PRO A 256 -17.29 -14.40 4.24
C PRO A 256 -16.28 -13.48 4.92
N ILE A 257 -15.51 -12.74 4.09
CA ILE A 257 -14.50 -11.80 4.57
C ILE A 257 -15.20 -10.63 5.29
N ASP A 258 -14.71 -10.26 6.48
CA ASP A 258 -15.18 -9.08 7.21
C ASP A 258 -14.73 -7.79 6.51
N LEU A 259 -15.64 -7.20 5.72
CA LEU A 259 -15.37 -5.98 4.95
C LEU A 259 -15.07 -4.77 5.85
N LYS A 260 -15.68 -4.69 7.05
CA LYS A 260 -15.39 -3.62 8.01
C LYS A 260 -13.95 -3.73 8.53
N ALA A 261 -13.48 -4.96 8.74
CA ALA A 261 -12.10 -5.18 9.15
C ALA A 261 -11.08 -4.81 8.03
N ILE A 262 -11.46 -4.90 6.75
CA ILE A 262 -10.63 -4.39 5.66
C ILE A 262 -10.52 -2.86 5.75
N ILE A 263 -11.62 -2.15 6.01
CA ILE A 263 -11.60 -0.69 6.19
C ILE A 263 -10.68 -0.30 7.36
N PHE A 264 -10.77 -1.03 8.49
CA PHE A 264 -9.85 -0.86 9.61
C PHE A 264 -8.38 -1.02 9.16
N ALA A 265 -8.08 -2.08 8.40
CA ALA A 265 -6.74 -2.33 7.87
C ALA A 265 -6.26 -1.19 6.98
N MET A 266 -7.12 -0.69 6.07
CA MET A 266 -6.82 0.44 5.19
C MET A 266 -6.45 1.69 5.98
N ILE A 267 -7.20 2.02 7.04
CA ILE A 267 -6.96 3.19 7.88
C ILE A 267 -5.61 3.11 8.57
N ILE A 268 -5.32 2.00 9.26
CA ILE A 268 -4.08 1.89 10.04
C ILE A 268 -2.84 1.74 9.15
N VAL A 269 -2.92 0.98 8.07
CA VAL A 269 -1.81 0.83 7.11
C VAL A 269 -1.55 2.16 6.40
N GLY A 270 -2.60 2.88 5.99
CA GLY A 270 -2.47 4.18 5.35
C GLY A 270 -1.89 5.26 6.27
N ALA A 271 -2.21 5.22 7.57
CA ALA A 271 -1.72 6.19 8.53
C ALA A 271 -0.28 5.94 8.97
N VAL A 272 0.21 4.68 8.96
CA VAL A 272 1.48 4.30 9.58
C VAL A 272 2.68 5.11 9.06
N GLY A 273 2.74 5.37 7.75
CA GLY A 273 3.84 6.13 7.15
C GLY A 273 3.91 7.57 7.67
N ALA A 274 2.79 8.29 7.61
CA ALA A 274 2.72 9.68 8.04
C ALA A 274 2.92 9.84 9.56
N VAL A 275 2.39 8.91 10.36
CA VAL A 275 2.59 8.88 11.82
C VAL A 275 4.06 8.61 12.16
N MET A 276 4.72 7.71 11.43
CA MET A 276 6.14 7.38 11.60
C MET A 276 7.04 8.58 11.32
N ASP A 277 6.77 9.34 10.26
CA ASP A 277 7.55 10.52 9.89
C ASP A 277 7.51 11.61 10.98
N VAL A 278 6.33 11.85 11.56
CA VAL A 278 6.16 12.82 12.65
C VAL A 278 6.85 12.33 13.92
N ALA A 279 6.64 11.07 14.30
CA ALA A 279 7.27 10.48 15.47
C ALA A 279 8.80 10.54 15.37
N MET A 280 9.33 10.19 14.21
CA MET A 280 10.78 10.20 13.95
C MET A 280 11.35 11.61 13.98
N SER A 281 10.68 12.58 13.39
CA SER A 281 11.12 13.98 13.36
C SER A 281 11.18 14.58 14.76
N ILE A 282 10.18 14.32 15.61
CA ILE A 282 10.15 14.77 17.01
C ILE A 282 11.26 14.09 17.83
N ALA A 283 11.37 12.76 17.75
CA ALA A 283 12.38 12.02 18.48
C ALA A 283 13.81 12.44 18.08
N SER A 284 14.04 12.67 16.78
CA SER A 284 15.31 13.15 16.26
C SER A 284 15.70 14.51 16.80
N SER A 285 14.76 15.46 16.73
CA SER A 285 14.96 16.83 17.20
C SER A 285 15.22 16.89 18.71
N LEU A 286 14.45 16.13 19.51
CA LEU A 286 14.64 16.08 20.97
C LEU A 286 15.97 15.45 21.37
N CYS A 287 16.42 14.41 20.65
CA CYS A 287 17.76 13.84 20.88
C CYS A 287 18.86 14.87 20.60
N GLU A 288 18.76 15.61 19.49
CA GLU A 288 19.74 16.63 19.12
C GLU A 288 19.77 17.79 20.13
N ILE A 289 18.61 18.29 20.57
CA ILE A 289 18.53 19.32 21.61
C ILE A 289 19.17 18.83 22.90
N ASN A 290 18.87 17.59 23.33
CA ASN A 290 19.42 17.02 24.55
C ASN A 290 20.93 16.76 24.49
N GLU A 291 21.47 16.45 23.31
CA GLU A 291 22.92 16.33 23.09
C GLU A 291 23.64 17.68 23.20
N LYS A 292 23.06 18.74 22.62
CA LYS A 292 23.62 20.09 22.66
C LYS A 292 23.43 20.79 24.02
N SER A 293 22.35 20.49 24.74
CA SER A 293 21.97 21.07 26.01
C SER A 293 21.54 20.01 27.02
N PRO A 294 22.51 19.22 27.57
CA PRO A 294 22.19 18.11 28.49
C PRO A 294 21.53 18.56 29.82
N ASP A 295 21.74 19.79 30.22
CA ASP A 295 21.24 20.40 31.47
C ASP A 295 19.83 20.94 31.36
N LEU A 296 19.24 20.98 30.18
CA LEU A 296 17.88 21.47 29.95
C LEU A 296 16.89 20.69 30.82
N PRO A 297 16.00 21.34 31.59
CA PRO A 297 14.99 20.66 32.39
C PRO A 297 14.06 19.78 31.54
N ALA A 298 13.60 18.64 32.08
CA ALA A 298 12.70 17.71 31.37
C ALA A 298 11.44 18.43 30.87
N ARG A 299 10.90 19.38 31.61
CA ARG A 299 9.72 20.16 31.25
C ARG A 299 9.97 21.05 30.03
N GLU A 300 11.14 21.68 29.93
CA GLU A 300 11.50 22.52 28.80
C GLU A 300 11.79 21.67 27.54
N LEU A 301 12.45 20.53 27.71
CA LEU A 301 12.67 19.57 26.62
C LEU A 301 11.33 19.06 26.07
N LEU A 302 10.37 18.71 26.96
CA LEU A 302 9.01 18.32 26.55
C LEU A 302 8.30 19.45 25.79
N LYS A 303 8.38 20.68 26.31
CA LYS A 303 7.78 21.86 25.67
C LYS A 303 8.37 22.08 24.26
N SER A 304 9.68 21.92 24.10
CA SER A 304 10.34 22.01 22.80
C SER A 304 9.82 20.95 21.84
N GLY A 305 9.68 19.69 22.27
CA GLY A 305 9.11 18.62 21.47
C GLY A 305 7.67 18.88 21.03
N LEU A 306 6.83 19.37 21.93
CA LEU A 306 5.45 19.73 21.62
C LEU A 306 5.38 20.93 20.66
N THR A 307 6.31 21.90 20.75
CA THR A 307 6.37 23.03 19.82
C THR A 307 6.77 22.56 18.43
N ILE A 308 7.85 21.78 18.31
CA ILE A 308 8.29 21.18 17.04
C ILE A 308 7.18 20.34 16.41
N GLY A 309 6.53 19.52 17.23
CA GLY A 309 5.42 18.69 16.75
C GLY A 309 4.24 19.52 16.21
N ARG A 310 3.90 20.66 16.85
CA ARG A 310 2.86 21.57 16.35
C ARG A 310 3.21 22.17 14.98
N ASP A 311 4.46 22.51 14.77
CA ASP A 311 4.91 23.09 13.49
C ASP A 311 4.81 22.06 12.35
N ILE A 312 5.07 20.78 12.64
CA ILE A 312 5.05 19.70 11.65
C ILE A 312 3.63 19.16 11.41
N MET A 313 2.80 19.07 12.47
CA MET A 313 1.50 18.38 12.38
C MET A 313 0.57 18.96 11.33
N GLY A 314 0.55 20.29 11.18
CA GLY A 314 -0.36 20.98 10.26
C GLY A 314 -0.09 20.61 8.81
N THR A 315 1.17 20.57 8.41
CA THR A 315 1.57 20.17 7.05
C THR A 315 1.35 18.68 6.82
N MET A 316 1.68 17.83 7.78
CA MET A 316 1.54 16.38 7.65
C MET A 316 0.07 15.93 7.62
N ALA A 317 -0.78 16.47 8.50
CA ALA A 317 -2.22 16.19 8.49
C ALA A 317 -2.86 16.65 7.16
N ASN A 318 -2.52 17.86 6.68
CA ASN A 318 -3.01 18.36 5.40
C ASN A 318 -2.56 17.48 4.22
N THR A 319 -1.30 17.03 4.21
CA THR A 319 -0.78 16.14 3.16
C THR A 319 -1.53 14.80 3.16
N LEU A 320 -1.82 14.23 4.32
CA LEU A 320 -2.56 12.98 4.43
C LEU A 320 -4.01 13.14 3.92
N VAL A 321 -4.70 14.22 4.33
CA VAL A 321 -6.06 14.52 3.84
C VAL A 321 -6.07 14.70 2.32
N LEU A 322 -5.10 15.43 1.76
CA LEU A 322 -5.00 15.64 0.31
C LEU A 322 -4.70 14.33 -0.43
N ALA A 323 -3.92 13.42 0.14
CA ALA A 323 -3.65 12.12 -0.45
C ALA A 323 -4.94 11.29 -0.57
N TYR A 324 -5.79 11.27 0.48
CA TYR A 324 -7.08 10.59 0.45
C TYR A 324 -8.08 11.26 -0.51
N ILE A 325 -8.18 12.60 -0.50
CA ILE A 325 -9.00 13.32 -1.48
C ILE A 325 -8.55 12.99 -2.91
N GLY A 326 -7.25 12.95 -3.15
CA GLY A 326 -6.70 12.64 -4.48
C GLY A 326 -7.02 11.22 -4.94
N SER A 327 -6.95 10.22 -4.04
CA SER A 327 -7.30 8.83 -4.36
C SER A 327 -8.80 8.65 -4.62
N ALA A 328 -9.66 9.35 -3.88
CA ALA A 328 -11.10 9.28 -4.00
C ALA A 328 -11.71 10.24 -5.03
N LEU A 329 -10.89 11.01 -5.77
CA LEU A 329 -11.37 12.11 -6.62
C LEU A 329 -12.38 11.66 -7.68
N CYS A 330 -12.16 10.51 -8.32
CA CYS A 330 -13.07 9.97 -9.33
C CYS A 330 -14.44 9.64 -8.71
N CYS A 331 -14.44 8.96 -7.57
CA CYS A 331 -15.65 8.65 -6.81
C CYS A 331 -16.41 9.93 -6.40
N MET A 332 -15.69 10.94 -5.89
CA MET A 332 -16.29 12.22 -5.53
C MET A 332 -16.94 12.92 -6.73
N LEU A 333 -16.27 12.92 -7.89
CA LEU A 333 -16.82 13.51 -9.12
C LEU A 333 -18.13 12.82 -9.54
N LEU A 334 -18.16 11.48 -9.51
CA LEU A 334 -19.38 10.73 -9.80
C LEU A 334 -20.50 11.08 -8.82
N MET A 335 -20.20 11.13 -7.52
CA MET A 335 -21.19 11.44 -6.49
C MET A 335 -21.74 12.87 -6.65
N VAL A 336 -20.90 13.84 -6.96
CA VAL A 336 -21.33 15.23 -7.23
C VAL A 336 -22.22 15.30 -8.46
N THR A 337 -21.91 14.53 -9.51
CA THR A 337 -22.70 14.52 -10.75
C THR A 337 -24.09 13.92 -10.57
N TYR A 338 -24.19 12.84 -9.79
CA TYR A 338 -25.44 12.10 -9.61
C TYR A 338 -26.25 12.45 -8.36
N SER A 339 -25.76 13.34 -7.50
CA SER A 339 -26.44 13.71 -6.26
C SER A 339 -27.04 15.10 -6.31
N SER A 340 -28.27 15.24 -5.82
CA SER A 340 -29.00 16.50 -5.87
C SER A 340 -28.56 17.54 -4.83
N ASN A 341 -27.87 17.11 -3.76
CA ASN A 341 -27.39 18.01 -2.72
C ASN A 341 -26.20 17.43 -1.93
N VAL A 342 -25.42 18.32 -1.29
CA VAL A 342 -24.23 17.96 -0.51
C VAL A 342 -24.54 17.01 0.65
N GLY A 343 -25.71 17.14 1.29
CA GLY A 343 -26.11 16.26 2.38
C GLY A 343 -26.25 14.78 1.93
N GLN A 344 -26.75 14.56 0.72
CA GLN A 344 -26.82 13.20 0.17
C GLN A 344 -25.43 12.63 -0.11
N ILE A 345 -24.51 13.46 -0.61
CA ILE A 345 -23.12 13.05 -0.89
C ILE A 345 -22.44 12.61 0.41
N LEU A 346 -22.51 13.44 1.45
CA LEU A 346 -21.86 13.18 2.74
C LEU A 346 -22.43 11.96 3.48
N ASN A 347 -23.68 11.58 3.20
CA ASN A 347 -24.32 10.39 3.77
C ASN A 347 -24.07 9.10 2.95
N ARG A 348 -23.38 9.16 1.83
CA ARG A 348 -22.92 7.96 1.11
C ARG A 348 -21.82 7.27 1.91
N GLU A 349 -21.97 5.96 2.13
CA GLU A 349 -21.03 5.19 2.94
C GLU A 349 -19.58 5.31 2.41
N GLN A 350 -19.42 5.25 1.11
CA GLN A 350 -18.12 5.40 0.46
C GLN A 350 -17.44 6.72 0.82
N ILE A 351 -18.16 7.86 0.77
CA ILE A 351 -17.63 9.17 1.16
C ILE A 351 -17.37 9.24 2.67
N ALA A 352 -18.29 8.69 3.49
CA ALA A 352 -18.12 8.65 4.94
C ALA A 352 -16.86 7.87 5.35
N VAL A 353 -16.56 6.77 4.67
CA VAL A 353 -15.33 5.97 4.90
C VAL A 353 -14.08 6.75 4.51
N GLU A 354 -14.06 7.45 3.36
CA GLU A 354 -12.92 8.29 2.96
C GLU A 354 -12.65 9.43 3.97
N ILE A 355 -13.72 10.08 4.45
CA ILE A 355 -13.61 11.12 5.49
C ILE A 355 -13.07 10.51 6.79
N LEU A 356 -13.61 9.36 7.21
CA LEU A 356 -13.17 8.66 8.41
C LEU A 356 -11.68 8.30 8.32
N GLN A 357 -11.25 7.77 7.19
CA GLN A 357 -9.87 7.38 6.93
C GLN A 357 -8.92 8.59 7.01
N ALA A 358 -9.27 9.69 6.36
CA ALA A 358 -8.48 10.92 6.40
C ALA A 358 -8.38 11.51 7.82
N LEU A 359 -9.51 11.57 8.54
CA LEU A 359 -9.55 12.15 9.88
C LEU A 359 -8.93 11.23 10.94
N ALA A 360 -9.22 9.93 10.92
CA ALA A 360 -8.63 8.99 11.88
C ALA A 360 -7.11 8.92 11.74
N GLY A 361 -6.59 8.89 10.52
CA GLY A 361 -5.15 8.96 10.27
C GLY A 361 -4.52 10.27 10.77
N SER A 362 -5.18 11.41 10.52
CA SER A 362 -4.71 12.71 11.00
C SER A 362 -4.74 12.81 12.54
N ILE A 363 -5.76 12.26 13.20
CA ILE A 363 -5.82 12.19 14.67
C ILE A 363 -4.73 11.24 15.20
N GLY A 364 -4.41 10.17 14.48
CA GLY A 364 -3.25 9.31 14.77
C GLY A 364 -1.93 10.09 14.79
N ILE A 365 -1.70 10.98 13.83
CA ILE A 365 -0.55 11.90 13.81
C ILE A 365 -0.56 12.80 15.06
N LEU A 366 -1.71 13.41 15.40
CA LEU A 366 -1.84 14.27 16.58
C LEU A 366 -1.56 13.52 17.88
N ALA A 367 -1.98 12.26 18.00
CA ALA A 367 -1.74 11.42 19.17
C ALA A 367 -0.27 10.98 19.27
N ALA A 368 0.38 10.70 18.16
CA ALA A 368 1.80 10.32 18.15
C ALA A 368 2.71 11.42 18.68
N LEU A 369 2.36 12.70 18.49
CA LEU A 369 3.15 13.86 18.91
C LEU A 369 3.45 13.86 20.42
N PRO A 370 2.43 13.90 21.33
CA PRO A 370 2.70 13.88 22.77
C PRO A 370 3.31 12.55 23.23
N LEU A 371 2.93 11.43 22.65
CA LEU A 371 3.49 10.11 22.99
C LEU A 371 4.98 10.05 22.70
N THR A 372 5.41 10.48 21.52
CA THR A 372 6.84 10.51 21.14
C THR A 372 7.62 11.48 22.01
N ALA A 373 7.09 12.70 22.21
CA ALA A 373 7.76 13.72 23.01
C ALA A 373 7.95 13.25 24.48
N LEU A 374 6.91 12.68 25.08
CA LEU A 374 6.97 12.16 26.44
C LEU A 374 7.96 10.99 26.55
N THR A 375 7.87 10.01 25.66
CA THR A 375 8.77 8.84 25.66
C THR A 375 10.22 9.26 25.46
N SER A 376 10.49 10.21 24.54
CA SER A 376 11.83 10.76 24.34
C SER A 376 12.40 11.36 25.62
N VAL A 377 11.62 12.20 26.31
CA VAL A 377 12.06 12.84 27.57
C VAL A 377 12.30 11.80 28.66
N LEU A 378 11.39 10.84 28.82
CA LEU A 378 11.51 9.77 29.83
C LEU A 378 12.76 8.91 29.62
N CYS A 379 13.15 8.67 28.37
CA CYS A 379 14.33 7.88 28.05
C CYS A 379 15.65 8.67 28.12
N LEU A 380 15.66 9.95 27.70
CA LEU A 380 16.86 10.77 27.63
C LEU A 380 17.36 11.27 29.01
N LYS A 381 16.46 11.68 29.90
CA LYS A 381 16.84 12.27 31.17
C LYS A 381 17.48 11.30 32.19
N PRO A 382 17.03 10.04 32.35
CA PRO A 382 17.71 9.06 33.19
C PRO A 382 19.13 8.73 32.66
N LEU A 383 19.32 8.65 31.35
CA LEU A 383 20.61 8.39 30.72
C LEU A 383 21.65 9.49 31.03
N ASN A 384 21.25 10.75 31.06
CA ASN A 384 22.13 11.86 31.43
C ASN A 384 22.53 11.82 32.92
N ARG A 385 21.63 11.38 33.83
CA ARG A 385 21.95 11.19 35.23
C ARG A 385 22.97 10.07 35.46
N ILE A 386 22.91 8.98 34.70
CA ILE A 386 23.85 7.87 34.81
C ILE A 386 25.22 8.28 34.27
N LYS A 387 25.31 8.99 33.13
CA LYS A 387 26.57 9.51 32.59
C LYS A 387 27.30 10.47 33.53
N ARG A 388 26.55 11.29 34.28
CA ARG A 388 27.12 12.22 35.28
C ARG A 388 27.66 11.54 36.55
N LYS A 389 27.16 10.35 36.93
CA LYS A 389 27.63 9.60 38.10
C LYS A 389 28.84 8.71 37.78
N GLY A 390 29.22 8.57 36.54
CA GLY A 390 30.34 7.76 36.06
C GLY A 390 31.60 8.58 35.69
N HIS A 391 31.56 9.90 35.95
CA HIS A 391 32.68 10.83 35.94
C HIS A 391 32.83 11.41 37.35
#